data_fb6a588c584cee14d0119779c4c1b826
#
_entry.id   fb6a588c584cee14d0119779c4c1b826
#
_cell.length_a   1.000
_cell.length_b   1.000
_cell.length_c   1.000
_cell.angle_alpha   90.00
_cell.angle_beta   90.00
_cell.angle_gamma   90.00
#
_symmetry.space_group_name_H-M   'P 1'
#
loop_
_entity.id
_entity.type
_entity.pdbx_description
1 polymer ?
#
loop_
_entity_poly.entity_id
_entity_poly.type
_entity_poly.pdbx_seq_one_letter_code
_entity_poly.pdbx_strand_id
1 'polypeptide(L)'
;PRKVYPVKGVTVKNNQISGYGNGIIMKLTNTAMVFDNQMKMKKPSVYSNIGIYAEDSRGTSIKKNTVSGTANTGIYFYDAAYSKNSQQKNYIQTNVVSLTGGDGIYLQRMSAASRIEKNTVKSVGGSGIHVKDGKMAGIYSNTVSSNKNHGIRIEYTTGGIWIRGNQVVSNKNCGIMLGKGKVSQVAGNTIYKNSKKGMYINGTDIWEVRDNTVTENGDAQEVYANNCKKLCSIRRPVCKKITTKSTDVAGTADGGYTVTVYAWISGKSQKLGTARVNTKKQFTVKIKKQKKNTVLKIVSKDRYGNAVSVNYTVK
;
A
#
# COMPACT_ATOMS: atom_id res chain seq x y z
N PRO A 1 -32.14 24.66 16.82
CA PRO A 1 -31.30 24.04 15.80
C PRO A 1 -32.18 23.16 14.91
N ARG A 2 -32.22 23.42 13.60
CA ARG A 2 -32.95 22.57 12.64
C ARG A 2 -32.31 21.18 12.64
N LYS A 3 -33.08 20.13 12.92
CA LYS A 3 -32.65 18.74 12.72
C LYS A 3 -32.42 18.53 11.22
N VAL A 4 -31.16 18.32 10.82
CA VAL A 4 -30.80 17.93 9.46
C VAL A 4 -30.90 16.41 9.37
N TYR A 5 -31.79 15.92 8.53
CA TYR A 5 -31.94 14.49 8.28
C TYR A 5 -31.11 14.08 7.05
N PRO A 6 -30.34 12.97 7.12
CA PRO A 6 -29.59 12.50 5.97
C PRO A 6 -30.51 12.00 4.87
N VAL A 7 -30.15 12.30 3.64
CA VAL A 7 -30.83 11.72 2.45
C VAL A 7 -30.49 10.23 2.37
N LYS A 8 -31.49 9.38 2.20
CA LYS A 8 -31.32 7.92 2.16
C LYS A 8 -31.50 7.35 0.75
N GLY A 9 -30.77 6.27 0.45
CA GLY A 9 -31.00 5.45 -0.73
C GLY A 9 -30.68 6.12 -2.07
N VAL A 10 -29.82 7.14 -2.09
CA VAL A 10 -29.42 7.82 -3.35
C VAL A 10 -28.62 6.88 -4.23
N THR A 11 -28.98 6.81 -5.51
CA THR A 11 -28.23 6.03 -6.51
C THR A 11 -27.77 6.93 -7.65
N VAL A 12 -26.47 6.91 -7.94
CA VAL A 12 -25.84 7.60 -9.09
C VAL A 12 -25.09 6.54 -9.90
N LYS A 13 -25.58 6.23 -11.09
CA LYS A 13 -25.03 5.13 -11.90
C LYS A 13 -24.96 5.45 -13.40
N ASN A 14 -24.02 4.81 -14.09
CA ASN A 14 -23.89 4.82 -15.55
C ASN A 14 -23.80 6.22 -16.17
N ASN A 15 -23.22 7.20 -15.46
CA ASN A 15 -23.06 8.54 -15.98
C ASN A 15 -21.67 8.73 -16.60
N GLN A 16 -21.61 9.52 -17.65
CA GLN A 16 -20.39 10.09 -18.19
C GLN A 16 -20.29 11.55 -17.74
N ILE A 17 -19.27 11.85 -16.93
CA ILE A 17 -19.11 13.17 -16.33
C ILE A 17 -17.78 13.76 -16.80
N SER A 18 -17.82 14.96 -17.35
CA SER A 18 -16.62 15.69 -17.74
C SER A 18 -16.78 17.18 -17.45
N GLY A 19 -15.67 17.88 -17.21
CA GLY A 19 -15.71 19.30 -16.94
C GLY A 19 -14.64 19.74 -15.94
N TYR A 20 -14.71 21.00 -15.55
CA TYR A 20 -13.74 21.64 -14.64
C TYR A 20 -14.18 21.63 -13.16
N GLY A 21 -15.47 21.43 -12.89
CA GLY A 21 -16.02 21.35 -11.53
C GLY A 21 -15.76 20.02 -10.84
N ASN A 22 -16.38 19.81 -9.69
CA ASN A 22 -16.41 18.51 -9.03
C ASN A 22 -17.31 17.53 -9.81
N GLY A 23 -17.00 16.24 -9.77
CA GLY A 23 -17.79 15.22 -10.44
C GLY A 23 -19.08 14.92 -9.68
N ILE A 24 -19.01 14.14 -8.61
CA ILE A 24 -20.16 13.76 -7.77
C ILE A 24 -19.90 14.25 -6.35
N ILE A 25 -20.86 15.00 -5.81
CA ILE A 25 -20.80 15.47 -4.42
C ILE A 25 -21.97 14.85 -3.64
N MET A 26 -21.63 14.21 -2.55
CA MET A 26 -22.60 13.67 -1.59
C MET A 26 -22.37 14.29 -0.24
N LYS A 27 -23.37 14.91 0.33
CA LYS A 27 -23.33 15.48 1.69
C LYS A 27 -24.47 14.93 2.51
N LEU A 28 -24.18 14.51 3.75
CA LEU A 28 -25.18 14.00 4.69
C LEU A 28 -26.03 12.88 4.06
N THR A 29 -25.39 11.93 3.36
CA THR A 29 -26.10 10.81 2.75
C THR A 29 -26.00 9.55 3.62
N ASN A 30 -27.06 8.74 3.56
CA ASN A 30 -27.11 7.43 4.19
C ASN A 30 -27.46 6.37 3.14
N THR A 31 -26.67 5.30 3.07
CA THR A 31 -26.84 4.20 2.10
C THR A 31 -26.80 4.65 0.62
N ALA A 32 -25.99 5.63 0.29
CA ALA A 32 -25.80 6.06 -1.09
C ALA A 32 -25.02 5.02 -1.91
N MET A 33 -25.38 4.88 -3.19
CA MET A 33 -24.69 4.01 -4.14
C MET A 33 -24.20 4.81 -5.35
N VAL A 34 -22.90 4.79 -5.59
CA VAL A 34 -22.27 5.43 -6.76
C VAL A 34 -21.50 4.35 -7.50
N PHE A 35 -21.99 3.98 -8.68
CA PHE A 35 -21.37 2.87 -9.40
C PHE A 35 -21.45 2.99 -10.93
N ASP A 36 -20.47 2.37 -11.59
CA ASP A 36 -20.36 2.32 -13.05
C ASP A 36 -20.36 3.72 -13.72
N ASN A 37 -19.85 4.76 -13.03
CA ASN A 37 -19.71 6.09 -13.62
C ASN A 37 -18.31 6.29 -14.21
N GLN A 38 -18.22 7.02 -15.30
CA GLN A 38 -16.98 7.41 -15.95
C GLN A 38 -16.78 8.92 -15.79
N MET A 39 -15.76 9.30 -15.05
CA MET A 39 -15.41 10.70 -14.80
C MET A 39 -14.05 11.03 -15.42
N LYS A 40 -14.09 11.82 -16.50
CA LYS A 40 -12.90 12.37 -17.15
C LYS A 40 -12.88 13.88 -16.90
N MET A 41 -12.35 14.25 -15.77
CA MET A 41 -12.32 15.63 -15.32
C MET A 41 -11.23 16.42 -16.04
N LYS A 42 -11.42 17.72 -16.16
CA LYS A 42 -10.41 18.66 -16.66
C LYS A 42 -9.84 19.44 -15.47
N LYS A 43 -8.53 19.62 -15.44
CA LYS A 43 -7.87 20.40 -14.38
C LYS A 43 -8.19 21.88 -14.61
N PRO A 44 -8.91 22.55 -13.69
CA PRO A 44 -9.12 23.99 -13.78
C PRO A 44 -7.82 24.73 -13.48
N SER A 45 -7.66 25.92 -14.08
CA SER A 45 -6.51 26.79 -13.85
C SER A 45 -6.56 27.48 -12.49
N VAL A 46 -7.71 27.65 -11.90
CA VAL A 46 -7.95 28.48 -10.71
C VAL A 46 -8.59 27.73 -9.54
N TYR A 47 -9.24 26.59 -9.80
CA TYR A 47 -9.95 25.84 -8.75
C TYR A 47 -9.37 24.43 -8.56
N SER A 48 -9.63 23.88 -7.38
CA SER A 48 -9.37 22.48 -7.09
C SER A 48 -10.66 21.68 -7.29
N ASN A 49 -10.64 20.66 -8.12
CA ASN A 49 -11.79 19.77 -8.30
C ASN A 49 -11.51 18.36 -7.80
N ILE A 50 -12.57 17.68 -7.39
CA ILE A 50 -12.57 16.32 -6.86
C ILE A 50 -13.47 15.46 -7.74
N GLY A 51 -13.09 14.21 -7.96
CA GLY A 51 -13.92 13.29 -8.74
C GLY A 51 -15.21 12.90 -8.00
N ILE A 52 -15.07 12.24 -6.86
CA ILE A 52 -16.20 11.88 -5.98
C ILE A 52 -15.88 12.39 -4.57
N TYR A 53 -16.74 13.24 -4.04
CA TYR A 53 -16.66 13.77 -2.69
C TYR A 53 -17.82 13.29 -1.84
N ALA A 54 -17.53 12.70 -0.70
CA ALA A 54 -18.52 12.25 0.27
C ALA A 54 -18.22 12.89 1.65
N GLU A 55 -19.10 13.77 2.09
CA GLU A 55 -19.03 14.45 3.38
C GLU A 55 -20.12 13.93 4.30
N ASP A 56 -19.76 13.57 5.53
CA ASP A 56 -20.68 13.04 6.55
C ASP A 56 -21.62 11.93 6.03
N SER A 57 -21.11 11.13 5.12
CA SER A 57 -21.86 10.09 4.40
C SER A 57 -21.56 8.71 4.95
N ARG A 58 -22.59 7.90 5.18
CA ARG A 58 -22.50 6.60 5.84
C ARG A 58 -23.19 5.50 5.07
N GLY A 59 -22.72 4.27 5.21
CA GLY A 59 -23.25 3.15 4.44
C GLY A 59 -23.11 3.34 2.92
N THR A 60 -22.22 4.24 2.52
CA THR A 60 -22.03 4.62 1.13
C THR A 60 -21.17 3.60 0.40
N SER A 61 -21.60 3.24 -0.80
CA SER A 61 -20.92 2.29 -1.66
C SER A 61 -20.48 2.97 -2.97
N ILE A 62 -19.18 3.12 -3.17
CA ILE A 62 -18.56 3.65 -4.40
C ILE A 62 -17.87 2.49 -5.11
N LYS A 63 -18.44 2.00 -6.21
CA LYS A 63 -17.98 0.78 -6.88
C LYS A 63 -17.84 0.95 -8.38
N LYS A 64 -16.83 0.31 -8.98
CA LYS A 64 -16.65 0.21 -10.44
C LYS A 64 -16.66 1.57 -11.17
N ASN A 65 -16.28 2.64 -10.51
CA ASN A 65 -16.17 3.93 -11.18
C ASN A 65 -14.77 4.11 -11.77
N THR A 66 -14.69 4.82 -12.88
CA THR A 66 -13.44 5.30 -13.45
C THR A 66 -13.34 6.81 -13.20
N VAL A 67 -12.30 7.25 -12.47
CA VAL A 67 -12.08 8.65 -12.11
C VAL A 67 -10.72 9.09 -12.59
N SER A 68 -10.65 10.13 -13.41
CA SER A 68 -9.37 10.63 -13.93
C SER A 68 -9.37 12.14 -14.15
N GLY A 69 -8.15 12.73 -14.14
CA GLY A 69 -7.93 14.11 -14.58
C GLY A 69 -8.34 15.19 -13.56
N THR A 70 -8.61 14.86 -12.30
CA THR A 70 -8.93 15.86 -11.27
C THR A 70 -7.69 16.69 -10.90
N ALA A 71 -7.89 17.95 -10.54
CA ALA A 71 -6.81 18.79 -10.04
C ALA A 71 -6.41 18.45 -8.60
N ASN A 72 -7.34 17.90 -7.83
CA ASN A 72 -7.12 17.44 -6.46
C ASN A 72 -7.35 15.92 -6.38
N THR A 73 -8.11 15.45 -5.43
CA THR A 73 -8.33 14.04 -5.08
C THR A 73 -9.30 13.35 -6.04
N GLY A 74 -9.05 12.08 -6.31
CA GLY A 74 -9.98 11.27 -7.10
C GLY A 74 -11.26 10.92 -6.34
N ILE A 75 -11.14 10.22 -5.22
CA ILE A 75 -12.26 9.86 -4.32
C ILE A 75 -11.91 10.35 -2.91
N TYR A 76 -12.74 11.25 -2.36
CA TYR A 76 -12.49 11.84 -1.06
C TYR A 76 -13.67 11.64 -0.11
N PHE A 77 -13.42 11.00 1.02
CA PHE A 77 -14.35 10.91 2.14
C PHE A 77 -13.87 11.79 3.29
N TYR A 78 -14.77 12.62 3.79
CA TYR A 78 -14.54 13.49 4.92
C TYR A 78 -15.69 13.41 5.92
N ASP A 79 -15.39 13.16 7.19
CA ASP A 79 -16.40 13.15 8.25
C ASP A 79 -16.20 14.37 9.16
N ALA A 80 -16.92 15.46 8.86
CA ALA A 80 -16.85 16.71 9.62
C ALA A 80 -17.47 16.55 11.01
N ALA A 81 -18.58 15.88 11.11
CA ALA A 81 -19.35 15.74 12.35
C ALA A 81 -18.75 14.73 13.34
N TYR A 82 -17.78 13.91 12.92
CA TYR A 82 -17.09 12.91 13.73
C TYR A 82 -18.03 12.19 14.73
N SER A 83 -19.15 11.69 14.24
CA SER A 83 -20.17 11.05 15.05
C SER A 83 -19.69 9.75 15.68
N LYS A 84 -19.89 9.58 16.96
CA LYS A 84 -19.33 8.47 17.76
C LYS A 84 -19.82 7.07 17.41
N ASN A 85 -20.96 6.89 16.75
CA ASN A 85 -21.63 5.59 16.64
C ASN A 85 -22.25 5.29 15.27
N SER A 86 -21.46 5.22 14.19
CA SER A 86 -21.99 4.66 12.96
C SER A 86 -21.60 3.19 12.81
N GLN A 87 -22.56 2.31 12.86
CA GLN A 87 -22.41 0.88 12.54
C GLN A 87 -22.36 0.64 11.01
N GLN A 88 -22.70 1.65 10.21
CA GLN A 88 -22.76 1.53 8.75
C GLN A 88 -21.38 1.71 8.14
N LYS A 89 -20.96 0.71 7.37
CA LYS A 89 -19.65 0.68 6.71
C LYS A 89 -19.70 1.38 5.36
N ASN A 90 -18.67 2.13 5.02
CA ASN A 90 -18.45 2.66 3.69
C ASN A 90 -17.61 1.68 2.86
N TYR A 91 -17.94 1.56 1.57
CA TYR A 91 -17.26 0.66 0.65
C TYR A 91 -16.74 1.44 -0.57
N ILE A 92 -15.45 1.34 -0.82
CA ILE A 92 -14.78 1.88 -2.01
C ILE A 92 -14.13 0.70 -2.71
N GLN A 93 -14.77 0.17 -3.75
CA GLN A 93 -14.41 -1.12 -4.30
C GLN A 93 -14.32 -1.10 -5.83
N THR A 94 -13.32 -1.78 -6.36
CA THR A 94 -13.16 -2.01 -7.81
C THR A 94 -13.17 -0.72 -8.67
N ASN A 95 -12.77 0.41 -8.09
CA ASN A 95 -12.66 1.65 -8.85
C ASN A 95 -11.28 1.76 -9.52
N VAL A 96 -11.24 2.46 -10.64
CA VAL A 96 -10.00 2.87 -11.30
C VAL A 96 -9.83 4.37 -11.10
N VAL A 97 -8.77 4.76 -10.39
CA VAL A 97 -8.46 6.18 -10.12
C VAL A 97 -7.08 6.52 -10.68
N SER A 98 -7.01 7.56 -11.51
CA SER A 98 -5.75 7.92 -12.17
C SER A 98 -5.63 9.40 -12.51
N LEU A 99 -4.40 9.86 -12.73
CA LEU A 99 -4.09 11.20 -13.24
C LEU A 99 -4.68 12.34 -12.40
N THR A 100 -4.87 12.13 -11.10
CA THR A 100 -5.31 13.19 -10.16
C THR A 100 -4.12 14.08 -9.79
N GLY A 101 -4.37 15.34 -9.45
CA GLY A 101 -3.33 16.27 -8.99
C GLY A 101 -2.93 16.01 -7.53
N GLY A 102 -3.86 15.56 -6.70
CA GLY A 102 -3.68 15.16 -5.30
C GLY A 102 -3.68 13.65 -5.11
N ASP A 103 -4.20 13.20 -3.96
CA ASP A 103 -4.30 11.78 -3.62
C ASP A 103 -5.32 11.04 -4.51
N GLY A 104 -5.13 9.74 -4.71
CA GLY A 104 -6.08 8.94 -5.46
C GLY A 104 -7.37 8.71 -4.67
N ILE A 105 -7.26 8.01 -3.54
CA ILE A 105 -8.34 7.77 -2.59
C ILE A 105 -7.92 8.34 -1.24
N TYR A 106 -8.67 9.30 -0.72
CA TYR A 106 -8.39 9.94 0.55
C TYR A 106 -9.55 9.78 1.53
N LEU A 107 -9.27 9.27 2.72
CA LEU A 107 -10.19 9.18 3.84
C LEU A 107 -9.68 10.04 4.98
N GLN A 108 -10.47 11.03 5.41
CA GLN A 108 -10.08 11.92 6.50
C GLN A 108 -11.15 11.95 7.59
N ARG A 109 -10.72 11.86 8.85
CA ARG A 109 -11.55 11.91 10.06
C ARG A 109 -12.68 10.88 10.08
N MET A 110 -12.50 9.74 9.42
CA MET A 110 -13.55 8.72 9.32
C MET A 110 -13.89 8.11 10.67
N SER A 111 -15.10 8.31 11.14
CA SER A 111 -15.68 7.67 12.32
C SER A 111 -16.28 6.29 12.01
N ALA A 112 -16.82 6.14 10.81
CA ALA A 112 -17.37 4.88 10.33
C ALA A 112 -16.28 3.96 9.78
N ALA A 113 -16.48 2.66 9.95
CA ALA A 113 -15.62 1.67 9.31
C ALA A 113 -15.66 1.82 7.79
N SER A 114 -14.49 1.83 7.14
CA SER A 114 -14.39 1.95 5.69
C SER A 114 -13.61 0.78 5.10
N ARG A 115 -14.04 0.30 3.94
CA ARG A 115 -13.38 -0.79 3.23
C ARG A 115 -12.96 -0.32 1.84
N ILE A 116 -11.65 -0.23 1.62
CA ILE A 116 -11.02 0.13 0.35
C ILE A 116 -10.48 -1.16 -0.25
N GLU A 117 -11.12 -1.69 -1.29
CA GLU A 117 -10.81 -3.03 -1.77
C GLU A 117 -10.80 -3.15 -3.28
N LYS A 118 -9.81 -3.89 -3.80
CA LYS A 118 -9.69 -4.21 -5.23
C LYS A 118 -9.71 -2.98 -6.15
N ASN A 119 -9.27 -1.83 -5.67
CA ASN A 119 -9.15 -0.64 -6.51
C ASN A 119 -7.79 -0.64 -7.24
N THR A 120 -7.77 -0.03 -8.42
CA THR A 120 -6.56 0.32 -9.14
C THR A 120 -6.33 1.82 -9.03
N VAL A 121 -5.25 2.22 -8.35
CA VAL A 121 -4.89 3.63 -8.17
C VAL A 121 -3.53 3.88 -8.76
N LYS A 122 -3.44 4.72 -9.78
CA LYS A 122 -2.19 4.91 -10.52
C LYS A 122 -1.94 6.32 -11.01
N SER A 123 -0.68 6.70 -11.08
CA SER A 123 -0.23 7.96 -11.72
C SER A 123 -0.89 9.21 -11.12
N VAL A 124 -1.14 9.22 -9.80
CA VAL A 124 -1.70 10.37 -9.09
C VAL A 124 -0.59 11.30 -8.59
N GLY A 125 -0.92 12.57 -8.39
CA GLY A 125 0.03 13.60 -7.94
C GLY A 125 0.41 13.51 -6.46
N GLY A 126 -0.46 12.94 -5.64
CA GLY A 126 -0.25 12.66 -4.22
C GLY A 126 0.05 11.19 -3.93
N SER A 127 -0.41 10.70 -2.79
CA SER A 127 -0.37 9.28 -2.42
C SER A 127 -1.50 8.52 -3.11
N GLY A 128 -1.26 7.23 -3.40
CA GLY A 128 -2.31 6.42 -4.02
C GLY A 128 -3.54 6.29 -3.12
N ILE A 129 -3.35 5.74 -1.93
CA ILE A 129 -4.38 5.63 -0.89
C ILE A 129 -3.87 6.33 0.37
N HIS A 130 -4.66 7.26 0.91
CA HIS A 130 -4.34 8.02 2.09
C HIS A 130 -5.46 7.90 3.13
N VAL A 131 -5.11 7.54 4.37
CA VAL A 131 -6.04 7.54 5.51
C VAL A 131 -5.43 8.40 6.62
N LYS A 132 -6.14 9.45 7.01
CA LYS A 132 -5.72 10.38 8.05
C LYS A 132 -6.82 10.55 9.09
N ASP A 133 -6.43 10.58 10.38
CA ASP A 133 -7.33 10.74 11.53
C ASP A 133 -8.49 9.73 11.56
N GLY A 134 -8.30 8.53 10.98
CA GLY A 134 -9.33 7.48 10.90
C GLY A 134 -9.34 6.55 12.11
N LYS A 135 -10.52 6.01 12.45
CA LYS A 135 -10.67 5.00 13.50
C LYS A 135 -10.60 3.57 12.98
N MET A 136 -11.22 3.30 11.86
CA MET A 136 -11.30 1.95 11.27
C MET A 136 -11.24 2.02 9.75
N ALA A 137 -10.27 1.37 9.15
CA ALA A 137 -10.21 1.20 7.70
C ALA A 137 -9.57 -0.14 7.33
N GLY A 138 -10.18 -0.83 6.37
CA GLY A 138 -9.58 -2.00 5.73
C GLY A 138 -9.11 -1.65 4.32
N ILE A 139 -7.84 -1.88 4.02
CA ILE A 139 -7.22 -1.64 2.71
C ILE A 139 -6.78 -2.99 2.17
N TYR A 140 -7.58 -3.56 1.26
CA TYR A 140 -7.44 -4.94 0.83
C TYR A 140 -7.27 -5.09 -0.67
N SER A 141 -6.29 -5.88 -1.08
CA SER A 141 -6.14 -6.33 -2.47
C SER A 141 -6.17 -5.19 -3.51
N ASN A 142 -5.67 -4.00 -3.16
CA ASN A 142 -5.58 -2.90 -4.11
C ASN A 142 -4.27 -2.98 -4.90
N THR A 143 -4.29 -2.49 -6.15
CA THR A 143 -3.10 -2.22 -6.94
C THR A 143 -2.82 -0.73 -6.93
N VAL A 144 -1.68 -0.34 -6.36
CA VAL A 144 -1.31 1.07 -6.12
C VAL A 144 0.04 1.36 -6.75
N SER A 145 0.06 2.12 -7.85
CA SER A 145 1.28 2.21 -8.64
C SER A 145 1.59 3.58 -9.24
N SER A 146 2.87 3.85 -9.43
CA SER A 146 3.37 5.01 -10.18
C SER A 146 2.87 6.37 -9.67
N ASN A 147 2.53 6.47 -8.40
CA ASN A 147 2.07 7.71 -7.78
C ASN A 147 3.26 8.62 -7.42
N LYS A 148 3.06 9.93 -7.43
CA LYS A 148 4.16 10.90 -7.19
C LYS A 148 4.58 10.98 -5.72
N ASN A 149 3.80 10.44 -4.79
CA ASN A 149 4.16 10.34 -3.39
C ASN A 149 4.16 8.87 -2.94
N HIS A 150 3.64 8.56 -1.74
CA HIS A 150 3.58 7.20 -1.22
C HIS A 150 2.54 6.35 -1.97
N GLY A 151 2.73 5.03 -1.97
CA GLY A 151 1.69 4.14 -2.43
C GLY A 151 0.48 4.18 -1.47
N ILE A 152 0.68 3.73 -0.23
CA ILE A 152 -0.31 3.78 0.85
C ILE A 152 0.25 4.62 1.98
N ARG A 153 -0.49 5.63 2.42
CA ARG A 153 -0.13 6.53 3.52
C ARG A 153 -1.18 6.46 4.63
N ILE A 154 -0.75 6.17 5.84
CA ILE A 154 -1.60 6.11 7.04
C ILE A 154 -0.99 6.97 8.11
N GLU A 155 -1.76 7.89 8.70
CA GLU A 155 -1.28 8.76 9.76
C GLU A 155 -2.37 9.21 10.72
N TYR A 156 -1.98 9.45 11.97
CA TYR A 156 -2.82 9.94 13.06
C TYR A 156 -4.07 9.09 13.31
N THR A 157 -3.98 7.78 13.06
CA THR A 157 -5.11 6.87 13.26
C THR A 157 -5.22 6.44 14.73
N THR A 158 -6.46 6.23 15.20
CA THR A 158 -6.73 5.90 16.61
C THR A 158 -7.10 4.44 16.83
N GLY A 159 -7.24 3.65 15.77
CA GLY A 159 -7.54 2.21 15.89
C GLY A 159 -7.63 1.49 14.55
N GLY A 160 -7.97 0.26 14.60
CA GLY A 160 -8.44 -0.67 13.59
C GLY A 160 -8.11 -0.44 12.11
N ILE A 161 -6.82 -0.33 11.74
CA ILE A 161 -6.43 -0.24 10.33
C ILE A 161 -5.82 -1.60 9.91
N TRP A 162 -6.35 -2.17 8.82
CA TRP A 162 -5.85 -3.41 8.23
C TRP A 162 -5.35 -3.14 6.81
N ILE A 163 -4.12 -3.50 6.51
CA ILE A 163 -3.48 -3.36 5.18
C ILE A 163 -3.08 -4.75 4.72
N ARG A 164 -3.86 -5.38 3.84
CA ARG A 164 -3.66 -6.78 3.48
C ARG A 164 -3.70 -7.04 1.98
N GLY A 165 -2.76 -7.84 1.50
CA GLY A 165 -2.78 -8.36 0.14
C GLY A 165 -2.68 -7.30 -0.96
N ASN A 166 -2.18 -6.10 -0.65
CA ASN A 166 -2.04 -5.05 -1.65
C ASN A 166 -0.76 -5.22 -2.47
N GLN A 167 -0.82 -4.84 -3.73
CA GLN A 167 0.33 -4.67 -4.61
C GLN A 167 0.67 -3.18 -4.69
N VAL A 168 1.87 -2.80 -4.19
CA VAL A 168 2.31 -1.41 -4.08
C VAL A 168 3.63 -1.23 -4.82
N VAL A 169 3.59 -0.62 -6.01
CA VAL A 169 4.72 -0.69 -6.94
C VAL A 169 5.06 0.64 -7.59
N SER A 170 6.35 0.91 -7.76
CA SER A 170 6.89 2.02 -8.57
C SER A 170 6.40 3.41 -8.12
N ASN A 171 6.03 3.60 -6.86
CA ASN A 171 5.67 4.93 -6.35
C ASN A 171 6.94 5.76 -6.10
N LYS A 172 6.86 7.07 -6.26
CA LYS A 172 8.04 7.98 -6.19
C LYS A 172 8.53 8.26 -4.77
N ASN A 173 7.85 7.74 -3.75
CA ASN A 173 8.29 7.78 -2.35
C ASN A 173 8.28 6.35 -1.77
N CYS A 174 7.93 6.18 -0.48
CA CYS A 174 7.81 4.84 0.10
C CYS A 174 6.58 4.09 -0.43
N GLY A 175 6.67 2.76 -0.47
CA GLY A 175 5.53 1.93 -0.83
C GLY A 175 4.40 2.09 0.19
N ILE A 176 4.64 1.70 1.45
CA ILE A 176 3.72 1.91 2.57
C ILE A 176 4.39 2.83 3.60
N MET A 177 3.73 3.94 3.94
CA MET A 177 4.14 4.86 4.98
C MET A 177 3.12 4.84 6.12
N LEU A 178 3.58 4.51 7.33
CA LEU A 178 2.81 4.55 8.56
C LEU A 178 3.42 5.61 9.47
N GLY A 179 2.70 6.69 9.68
CA GLY A 179 3.04 7.75 10.62
C GLY A 179 2.49 7.48 12.01
N LYS A 180 2.38 8.51 12.84
CA LYS A 180 1.85 8.39 14.20
C LYS A 180 0.45 7.77 14.20
N GLY A 181 0.18 6.85 15.12
CA GLY A 181 -1.16 6.26 15.27
C GLY A 181 -1.17 4.78 15.59
N LYS A 182 -2.31 4.12 15.35
CA LYS A 182 -2.52 2.69 15.59
C LYS A 182 -2.89 1.98 14.30
N VAL A 183 -2.27 0.83 14.07
CA VAL A 183 -2.54 -0.05 12.94
C VAL A 183 -2.72 -1.47 13.46
N SER A 184 -3.81 -2.13 13.11
CA SER A 184 -4.05 -3.49 13.57
C SER A 184 -3.18 -4.51 12.85
N GLN A 185 -3.08 -4.41 11.53
CA GLN A 185 -2.31 -5.41 10.78
C GLN A 185 -1.77 -4.88 9.46
N VAL A 186 -0.54 -5.30 9.14
CA VAL A 186 0.06 -5.17 7.81
C VAL A 186 0.49 -6.57 7.37
N ALA A 187 -0.23 -7.21 6.42
CA ALA A 187 0.02 -8.60 6.10
C ALA A 187 -0.14 -8.95 4.61
N GLY A 188 0.73 -9.83 4.12
CA GLY A 188 0.62 -10.38 2.77
C GLY A 188 0.73 -9.36 1.64
N ASN A 189 1.30 -8.18 1.88
CA ASN A 189 1.46 -7.17 0.84
C ASN A 189 2.72 -7.43 0.01
N THR A 190 2.65 -7.12 -1.28
CA THR A 190 3.79 -7.14 -2.19
C THR A 190 4.18 -5.71 -2.53
N ILE A 191 5.38 -5.30 -2.11
CA ILE A 191 5.84 -3.92 -2.14
C ILE A 191 7.19 -3.88 -2.85
N TYR A 192 7.25 -3.28 -4.05
CA TYR A 192 8.47 -3.34 -4.83
C TYR A 192 8.66 -2.15 -5.78
N LYS A 193 9.92 -1.89 -6.13
CA LYS A 193 10.33 -0.82 -7.07
C LYS A 193 9.86 0.59 -6.68
N ASN A 194 9.53 0.83 -5.42
CA ASN A 194 9.25 2.20 -4.97
C ASN A 194 10.57 2.97 -4.82
N SER A 195 10.55 4.28 -5.11
CA SER A 195 11.80 5.06 -5.22
C SER A 195 12.54 5.27 -3.89
N LYS A 196 11.87 5.09 -2.77
CA LYS A 196 12.49 5.10 -1.42
C LYS A 196 12.30 3.74 -0.74
N LYS A 197 11.97 3.71 0.54
CA LYS A 197 11.77 2.47 1.29
C LYS A 197 10.51 1.73 0.84
N GLY A 198 10.52 0.42 0.91
CA GLY A 198 9.31 -0.35 0.71
C GLY A 198 8.30 -0.06 1.82
N MET A 199 8.73 -0.16 3.08
CA MET A 199 7.91 0.20 4.25
C MET A 199 8.65 1.21 5.14
N TYR A 200 7.96 2.31 5.49
CA TYR A 200 8.44 3.30 6.44
C TYR A 200 7.44 3.41 7.59
N ILE A 201 7.86 3.04 8.79
CA ILE A 201 7.02 2.97 9.99
C ILE A 201 7.66 3.82 11.08
N ASN A 202 6.98 4.87 11.52
CA ASN A 202 7.50 5.78 12.52
C ASN A 202 6.43 6.21 13.53
N GLY A 203 6.63 5.83 14.79
CA GLY A 203 5.72 6.16 15.88
C GLY A 203 4.33 5.54 15.76
N THR A 204 4.22 4.40 15.08
CA THR A 204 2.96 3.68 14.89
C THR A 204 2.93 2.44 15.78
N ASP A 205 1.89 2.32 16.58
CA ASP A 205 1.60 1.10 17.35
C ASP A 205 0.94 0.08 16.40
N ILE A 206 1.64 -1.03 16.14
CA ILE A 206 1.18 -2.07 15.21
C ILE A 206 1.02 -3.39 15.97
N TRP A 207 -0.18 -3.96 15.84
CA TRP A 207 -0.46 -5.26 16.46
C TRP A 207 0.27 -6.41 15.76
N GLU A 208 0.21 -6.45 14.42
CA GLU A 208 0.77 -7.55 13.64
C GLU A 208 1.36 -7.09 12.30
N VAL A 209 2.59 -7.54 12.01
CA VAL A 209 3.22 -7.35 10.70
C VAL A 209 3.78 -8.70 10.25
N ARG A 210 3.21 -9.29 9.19
CA ARG A 210 3.62 -10.61 8.73
C ARG A 210 3.45 -10.84 7.23
N ASP A 211 4.19 -11.79 6.70
CA ASP A 211 4.06 -12.31 5.34
C ASP A 211 4.16 -11.25 4.23
N ASN A 212 4.75 -10.09 4.51
CA ASN A 212 4.95 -9.07 3.48
C ASN A 212 6.21 -9.38 2.67
N THR A 213 6.12 -9.22 1.36
CA THR A 213 7.27 -9.25 0.47
C THR A 213 7.66 -7.83 0.11
N VAL A 214 8.88 -7.41 0.52
CA VAL A 214 9.38 -6.05 0.33
C VAL A 214 10.73 -6.14 -0.38
N THR A 215 10.81 -5.67 -1.63
CA THR A 215 11.99 -5.93 -2.44
C THR A 215 12.21 -4.89 -3.54
N GLU A 216 13.45 -4.73 -3.97
CA GLU A 216 13.83 -3.86 -5.09
C GLU A 216 13.38 -2.39 -4.93
N ASN A 217 13.16 -1.92 -3.71
CA ASN A 217 12.85 -0.51 -3.49
C ASN A 217 14.16 0.32 -3.51
N GLY A 218 14.07 1.63 -3.62
CA GLY A 218 15.22 2.51 -3.83
C GLY A 218 16.21 2.56 -2.66
N ASP A 219 15.81 2.17 -1.45
CA ASP A 219 16.66 2.13 -0.27
C ASP A 219 17.05 0.68 0.09
N ALA A 220 18.33 0.46 0.40
CA ALA A 220 18.82 -0.84 0.85
C ALA A 220 18.17 -1.28 2.18
N GLN A 221 17.76 -0.35 3.02
CA GLN A 221 16.91 -0.60 4.16
C GLN A 221 15.44 -0.66 3.70
N GLU A 222 15.05 -1.78 3.16
CA GLU A 222 13.72 -2.02 2.59
C GLU A 222 12.57 -1.71 3.56
N VAL A 223 12.78 -2.03 4.83
CA VAL A 223 11.85 -1.76 5.92
C VAL A 223 12.55 -0.95 6.99
N TYR A 224 12.04 0.24 7.24
CA TYR A 224 12.42 1.05 8.39
C TYR A 224 11.30 1.00 9.42
N ALA A 225 11.64 0.65 10.65
CA ALA A 225 10.70 0.64 11.77
C ALA A 225 11.34 1.33 12.97
N ASN A 226 10.72 2.40 13.44
CA ASN A 226 11.09 3.14 14.63
C ASN A 226 9.90 3.17 15.60
N ASN A 227 10.16 2.90 16.88
CA ASN A 227 9.14 2.79 17.93
C ASN A 227 8.02 1.76 17.61
N CYS A 228 8.37 0.70 16.89
CA CYS A 228 7.47 -0.40 16.55
C CYS A 228 7.93 -1.69 17.26
N LYS A 229 7.14 -2.19 18.21
CA LYS A 229 7.49 -3.39 19.01
C LYS A 229 7.40 -4.70 18.21
N LYS A 230 6.66 -4.73 17.12
CA LYS A 230 6.33 -5.94 16.36
C LYS A 230 7.12 -6.11 15.06
N LEU A 231 7.98 -5.17 14.73
CA LEU A 231 8.78 -5.23 13.52
C LEU A 231 10.13 -4.53 13.74
N CYS A 232 11.21 -5.22 13.39
CA CYS A 232 12.52 -4.61 13.26
C CYS A 232 12.74 -4.10 11.84
N SER A 233 13.61 -3.10 11.69
CA SER A 233 14.05 -2.66 10.36
C SER A 233 14.74 -3.81 9.63
N ILE A 234 14.42 -4.01 8.36
CA ILE A 234 14.95 -5.09 7.54
C ILE A 234 15.76 -4.51 6.38
N ARG A 235 16.99 -5.03 6.21
CA ARG A 235 17.89 -4.69 5.12
C ARG A 235 18.00 -5.84 4.12
N ARG A 236 18.26 -5.51 2.87
CA ARG A 236 18.60 -6.53 1.86
C ARG A 236 19.87 -7.27 2.28
N PRO A 237 19.94 -8.58 2.07
CA PRO A 237 21.18 -9.33 2.29
C PRO A 237 22.28 -8.84 1.35
N VAL A 238 23.50 -8.84 1.82
CA VAL A 238 24.69 -8.51 1.03
C VAL A 238 25.52 -9.77 0.89
N CYS A 239 25.81 -10.20 -0.33
CA CYS A 239 26.58 -11.41 -0.60
C CYS A 239 28.01 -11.11 -1.04
N LYS A 240 28.92 -12.01 -0.70
CA LYS A 240 30.25 -12.06 -1.30
C LYS A 240 30.14 -12.40 -2.80
N LYS A 241 31.22 -12.17 -3.55
CA LYS A 241 31.28 -12.53 -4.98
C LYS A 241 30.94 -14.01 -5.18
N ILE A 242 30.05 -14.27 -6.11
CA ILE A 242 29.62 -15.61 -6.48
C ILE A 242 30.14 -15.92 -7.87
N THR A 243 30.84 -17.03 -8.01
CA THR A 243 31.45 -17.48 -9.29
C THR A 243 30.96 -18.88 -9.65
N THR A 244 31.28 -19.34 -10.87
CA THR A 244 30.98 -20.73 -11.30
C THR A 244 31.64 -21.80 -10.43
N LYS A 245 32.68 -21.46 -9.66
CA LYS A 245 33.37 -22.37 -8.72
C LYS A 245 32.73 -22.40 -7.32
N SER A 246 31.84 -21.44 -7.01
CA SER A 246 31.23 -21.31 -5.68
C SER A 246 30.33 -22.52 -5.35
N THR A 247 30.56 -23.13 -4.19
CA THR A 247 29.75 -24.18 -3.60
C THR A 247 28.89 -23.70 -2.45
N ASP A 248 28.93 -22.40 -2.20
CA ASP A 248 28.08 -21.70 -1.24
C ASP A 248 27.81 -20.25 -1.65
N VAL A 249 26.79 -19.65 -1.02
CA VAL A 249 26.50 -18.23 -1.03
C VAL A 249 26.67 -17.73 0.39
N ALA A 250 27.72 -16.95 0.62
CA ALA A 250 28.01 -16.37 1.91
C ALA A 250 27.81 -14.85 1.90
N GLY A 251 27.47 -14.30 3.05
CA GLY A 251 27.24 -12.86 3.17
C GLY A 251 26.75 -12.41 4.54
N THR A 252 26.11 -11.25 4.56
CA THR A 252 25.52 -10.67 5.77
C THR A 252 24.03 -10.38 5.58
N ALA A 253 23.25 -10.53 6.63
CA ALA A 253 21.83 -10.18 6.72
C ALA A 253 21.47 -9.88 8.18
N ASP A 254 20.25 -9.46 8.46
CA ASP A 254 19.84 -9.19 9.84
C ASP A 254 19.81 -10.49 10.69
N GLY A 255 20.26 -10.38 11.93
CA GLY A 255 20.45 -11.54 12.82
C GLY A 255 19.16 -12.29 13.14
N GLY A 256 19.26 -13.62 13.24
CA GLY A 256 18.13 -14.50 13.55
C GLY A 256 17.19 -14.78 12.39
N TYR A 257 17.45 -14.22 11.20
CA TYR A 257 16.64 -14.42 9.99
C TYR A 257 17.06 -15.71 9.25
N THR A 258 16.18 -16.16 8.36
CA THR A 258 16.47 -17.28 7.45
C THR A 258 16.79 -16.71 6.07
N VAL A 259 17.92 -17.11 5.49
CA VAL A 259 18.31 -16.77 4.12
C VAL A 259 18.12 -17.99 3.23
N THR A 260 17.35 -17.82 2.16
CA THR A 260 17.13 -18.87 1.14
C THR A 260 17.65 -18.37 -0.20
N VAL A 261 18.36 -19.21 -0.91
CA VAL A 261 18.88 -18.96 -2.25
C VAL A 261 18.05 -19.73 -3.27
N TYR A 262 17.59 -19.02 -4.30
CA TYR A 262 16.90 -19.60 -5.45
C TYR A 262 17.68 -19.28 -6.72
N ALA A 263 17.60 -20.18 -7.70
CA ALA A 263 18.04 -19.94 -9.07
C ALA A 263 16.84 -19.97 -10.02
N TRP A 264 16.92 -19.18 -11.08
CA TRP A 264 15.95 -19.23 -12.16
C TRP A 264 16.48 -20.18 -13.24
N ILE A 265 15.94 -21.40 -13.30
CA ILE A 265 16.41 -22.46 -14.20
C ILE A 265 15.23 -22.92 -15.06
N SER A 266 15.40 -22.89 -16.38
CA SER A 266 14.37 -23.32 -17.35
C SER A 266 12.99 -22.68 -17.09
N GLY A 267 12.97 -21.36 -16.81
CA GLY A 267 11.73 -20.62 -16.58
C GLY A 267 11.07 -20.85 -15.21
N LYS A 268 11.71 -21.64 -14.33
CA LYS A 268 11.17 -21.93 -12.99
C LYS A 268 12.12 -21.51 -11.88
N SER A 269 11.55 -21.02 -10.76
CA SER A 269 12.32 -20.73 -9.56
C SER A 269 12.62 -22.03 -8.80
N GLN A 270 13.90 -22.38 -8.68
CA GLN A 270 14.37 -23.56 -7.95
C GLN A 270 15.09 -23.14 -6.68
N LYS A 271 14.68 -23.69 -5.54
CA LYS A 271 15.38 -23.52 -4.27
C LYS A 271 16.70 -24.30 -4.28
N LEU A 272 17.82 -23.61 -4.02
CA LEU A 272 19.15 -24.21 -3.96
C LEU A 272 19.56 -24.56 -2.53
N GLY A 273 19.16 -23.76 -1.55
CA GLY A 273 19.53 -24.01 -0.16
C GLY A 273 18.98 -22.95 0.79
N THR A 274 19.15 -23.20 2.09
CA THR A 274 18.71 -22.30 3.17
C THR A 274 19.69 -22.34 4.34
N ALA A 275 19.91 -21.20 4.98
CA ALA A 275 20.68 -21.10 6.22
C ALA A 275 20.04 -20.07 7.17
N ARG A 276 20.32 -20.22 8.48
CA ARG A 276 19.97 -19.22 9.48
C ARG A 276 21.12 -18.22 9.65
N VAL A 277 20.79 -16.95 9.76
CA VAL A 277 21.77 -15.89 10.05
C VAL A 277 22.21 -15.99 11.50
N ASN A 278 23.52 -15.99 11.74
CA ASN A 278 24.09 -16.09 13.07
C ASN A 278 24.04 -14.75 13.84
N THR A 279 24.50 -14.76 15.09
CA THR A 279 24.56 -13.57 15.97
C THR A 279 25.50 -12.48 15.45
N LYS A 280 26.51 -12.84 14.64
CA LYS A 280 27.44 -11.91 13.96
C LYS A 280 26.87 -11.37 12.64
N LYS A 281 25.56 -11.58 12.40
CA LYS A 281 24.86 -11.18 11.17
C LYS A 281 25.40 -11.81 9.88
N GLN A 282 26.01 -12.99 9.97
CA GLN A 282 26.57 -13.73 8.83
C GLN A 282 25.72 -14.95 8.48
N PHE A 283 25.72 -15.30 7.22
CA PHE A 283 25.12 -16.54 6.71
C PHE A 283 26.02 -17.21 5.68
N THR A 284 25.85 -18.53 5.54
CA THR A 284 26.45 -19.34 4.47
C THR A 284 25.44 -20.40 4.04
N VAL A 285 24.94 -20.28 2.82
CA VAL A 285 24.00 -21.23 2.22
C VAL A 285 24.77 -22.14 1.28
N LYS A 286 24.81 -23.44 1.55
CA LYS A 286 25.38 -24.43 0.65
C LYS A 286 24.55 -24.57 -0.60
N ILE A 287 25.18 -24.56 -1.77
CA ILE A 287 24.54 -24.68 -3.08
C ILE A 287 25.38 -25.60 -3.98
N LYS A 288 24.77 -26.17 -5.02
CA LYS A 288 25.51 -26.76 -6.13
C LYS A 288 26.13 -25.66 -6.99
N LYS A 289 27.25 -25.93 -7.66
CA LYS A 289 27.88 -24.99 -8.61
C LYS A 289 26.86 -24.55 -9.66
N GLN A 290 26.87 -23.29 -9.99
CA GLN A 290 25.95 -22.67 -10.95
C GLN A 290 26.70 -22.23 -12.20
N LYS A 291 26.04 -22.23 -13.36
CA LYS A 291 26.63 -21.76 -14.62
C LYS A 291 26.81 -20.24 -14.58
N LYS A 292 27.79 -19.75 -15.35
CA LYS A 292 27.99 -18.31 -15.57
C LYS A 292 26.67 -17.66 -16.06
N ASN A 293 26.42 -16.44 -15.63
CA ASN A 293 25.21 -15.66 -15.91
C ASN A 293 23.91 -16.20 -15.27
N THR A 294 23.94 -17.26 -14.46
CA THR A 294 22.79 -17.66 -13.67
C THR A 294 22.42 -16.55 -12.69
N VAL A 295 21.15 -16.12 -12.68
CA VAL A 295 20.64 -15.17 -11.70
C VAL A 295 20.17 -15.91 -10.45
N LEU A 296 20.79 -15.59 -9.34
CA LEU A 296 20.42 -16.10 -8.01
C LEU A 296 19.59 -15.05 -7.28
N LYS A 297 18.39 -15.43 -6.84
CA LYS A 297 17.58 -14.62 -5.93
C LYS A 297 17.85 -15.06 -4.50
N ILE A 298 18.40 -14.14 -3.70
CA ILE A 298 18.68 -14.34 -2.28
C ILE A 298 17.59 -13.67 -1.47
N VAL A 299 16.85 -14.44 -0.68
CA VAL A 299 15.71 -13.99 0.11
C VAL A 299 16.05 -14.11 1.59
N SER A 300 16.00 -12.99 2.30
CA SER A 300 16.08 -12.94 3.78
C SER A 300 14.68 -12.78 4.35
N LYS A 301 14.30 -13.66 5.29
CA LYS A 301 12.96 -13.73 5.86
C LYS A 301 13.04 -13.70 7.39
N ASP A 302 12.22 -12.83 8.04
CA ASP A 302 12.11 -12.78 9.49
C ASP A 302 11.22 -13.91 10.05
N ARG A 303 11.11 -13.98 11.38
CA ARG A 303 10.26 -14.99 12.06
C ARG A 303 8.76 -14.78 11.83
N TYR A 304 8.35 -13.62 11.37
CA TYR A 304 6.96 -13.27 11.08
C TYR A 304 6.60 -13.43 9.60
N GLY A 305 7.51 -13.93 8.79
CA GLY A 305 7.28 -14.16 7.37
C GLY A 305 7.57 -12.97 6.45
N ASN A 306 7.96 -11.81 6.99
CA ASN A 306 8.32 -10.66 6.15
C ASN A 306 9.63 -10.94 5.43
N ALA A 307 9.67 -10.72 4.12
CA ALA A 307 10.79 -11.07 3.27
C ALA A 307 11.30 -9.89 2.46
N VAL A 308 12.62 -9.79 2.37
CA VAL A 308 13.33 -8.91 1.45
C VAL A 308 14.25 -9.73 0.57
N SER A 309 14.51 -9.29 -0.65
CA SER A 309 15.35 -10.05 -1.57
C SER A 309 16.27 -9.17 -2.41
N VAL A 310 17.31 -9.79 -2.94
CA VAL A 310 18.26 -9.21 -3.88
C VAL A 310 18.66 -10.26 -4.92
N ASN A 311 18.94 -9.81 -6.13
CA ASN A 311 19.44 -10.67 -7.21
C ASN A 311 20.95 -10.50 -7.39
N TYR A 312 21.66 -11.62 -7.57
CA TYR A 312 23.07 -11.68 -7.90
C TYR A 312 23.29 -12.53 -9.15
N THR A 313 24.14 -12.07 -10.02
CA THR A 313 24.52 -12.84 -11.22
C THR A 313 25.85 -13.58 -10.97
N VAL A 314 25.89 -14.86 -11.27
CA VAL A 314 27.09 -15.71 -11.18
C VAL A 314 28.10 -15.27 -12.23
N LYS A 315 29.32 -14.94 -11.82
CA LYS A 315 30.42 -14.45 -12.66
C LYS A 315 31.38 -15.55 -13.10
#